data_4551c339c4986ece287938fad49288fd
#
_entry.id   4551c339c4986ece287938fad49288fd
#
_cell.length_a   1.000
_cell.length_b   1.000
_cell.length_c   1.000
_cell.angle_alpha   90.00
_cell.angle_beta   90.00
_cell.angle_gamma   90.00
#
_symmetry.space_group_name_H-M   'P 1'
#
loop_
_entity.id
_entity.type
_entity.pdbx_description
1 polymer ?
#
loop_
_entity_poly.entity_id
_entity_poly.type
_entity_poly.pdbx_seq_one_letter_code
_entity_poly.pdbx_strand_id
1 'polypeptide(L)'
;MLSSACAGMAPEVSKSADGTLDPALVRGREVWSQACASCHASDGSGGRGPSLLSVVDRYPSSVEQVRLVSSGRGSMPGFGNRYSVEELEAVVRYTREVL
;
A
#
# COMPACT_ATOMS: atom_id res chain seq x y z
N MET A 1 -19.51 -18.63 7.21
CA MET A 1 -19.50 -17.59 7.81
C MET A 1 -18.23 -16.92 8.09
N LEU A 2 -17.25 -17.51 8.11
CA LEU A 2 -16.04 -16.94 8.46
C LEU A 2 -15.31 -16.27 7.36
N SER A 3 -15.61 -16.61 6.12
CA SER A 3 -14.86 -16.08 5.02
C SER A 3 -15.01 -14.59 4.85
N SER A 4 -16.12 -14.03 5.29
CA SER A 4 -16.29 -12.59 5.13
C SER A 4 -15.29 -11.81 5.98
N ALA A 5 -14.81 -12.37 7.07
CA ALA A 5 -13.85 -11.70 7.91
C ALA A 5 -12.51 -11.49 7.18
N CYS A 6 -12.15 -12.39 6.25
CA CYS A 6 -10.90 -12.28 5.51
C CYS A 6 -11.06 -11.50 4.22
N ALA A 7 -12.28 -11.38 3.71
CA ALA A 7 -12.52 -10.80 2.41
C ALA A 7 -12.08 -9.34 2.30
N GLY A 8 -12.12 -8.59 3.40
CA GLY A 8 -11.73 -7.19 3.40
C GLY A 8 -10.30 -6.94 3.86
N MET A 9 -9.51 -7.97 4.04
CA MET A 9 -8.17 -7.80 4.57
C MET A 9 -7.15 -7.63 3.45
N ALA A 10 -6.15 -6.79 3.72
CA ALA A 10 -5.04 -6.62 2.80
C ALA A 10 -4.19 -7.89 2.75
N PRO A 11 -3.60 -8.20 1.60
CA PRO A 11 -2.70 -9.35 1.47
C PRO A 11 -1.59 -9.34 2.51
N GLU A 12 -1.30 -10.49 3.06
CA GLU A 12 -0.28 -10.60 4.09
C GLU A 12 1.11 -10.55 3.49
N VAL A 13 2.04 -10.07 4.30
CA VAL A 13 3.45 -10.03 3.92
C VAL A 13 4.02 -11.44 4.08
N SER A 14 4.70 -11.93 3.05
CA SER A 14 5.32 -13.25 3.09
C SER A 14 6.63 -13.20 3.86
N LYS A 15 6.94 -14.30 4.54
CA LYS A 15 8.21 -14.42 5.24
C LYS A 15 9.36 -14.61 4.26
N SER A 16 10.53 -14.10 4.65
CA SER A 16 11.76 -14.34 3.94
C SER A 16 12.19 -15.80 4.10
N ALA A 17 13.22 -16.19 3.34
CA ALA A 17 13.73 -17.57 3.40
C ALA A 17 14.16 -17.99 4.79
N ASP A 18 14.61 -17.04 5.61
CA ASP A 18 15.03 -17.32 6.99
C ASP A 18 13.87 -17.32 7.99
N GLY A 19 12.63 -17.18 7.52
CA GLY A 19 11.44 -17.23 8.36
C GLY A 19 11.05 -15.91 9.01
N THR A 20 11.73 -14.81 8.67
CA THR A 20 11.42 -13.50 9.26
C THR A 20 10.54 -12.67 8.33
N LEU A 21 9.82 -11.71 8.92
CA LEU A 21 9.06 -10.72 8.18
C LEU A 21 9.88 -9.44 8.07
N ASP A 22 9.79 -8.77 6.92
CA ASP A 22 10.40 -7.46 6.74
C ASP A 22 9.57 -6.43 7.50
N PRO A 23 10.12 -5.78 8.55
CA PRO A 23 9.33 -4.84 9.35
C PRO A 23 8.78 -3.67 8.54
N ALA A 24 9.48 -3.24 7.49
CA ALA A 24 9.01 -2.15 6.67
C ALA A 24 7.77 -2.57 5.87
N LEU A 25 7.74 -3.79 5.36
CA LEU A 25 6.56 -4.28 4.65
C LEU A 25 5.38 -4.50 5.59
N VAL A 26 5.63 -4.96 6.81
CA VAL A 26 4.58 -5.09 7.81
C VAL A 26 3.99 -3.71 8.13
N ARG A 27 4.83 -2.71 8.32
CA ARG A 27 4.34 -1.35 8.56
C ARG A 27 3.60 -0.80 7.35
N GLY A 28 4.12 -1.09 6.16
CA GLY A 28 3.46 -0.68 4.92
C GLY A 28 2.05 -1.24 4.81
N ARG A 29 1.86 -2.49 5.20
CA ARG A 29 0.53 -3.11 5.23
C ARG A 29 -0.40 -2.39 6.19
N GLU A 30 0.10 -1.98 7.35
CA GLU A 30 -0.70 -1.23 8.31
C GLU A 30 -1.15 0.11 7.75
N VAL A 31 -0.23 0.87 7.16
CA VAL A 31 -0.55 2.16 6.54
C VAL A 31 -1.55 1.95 5.39
N TRP A 32 -1.32 0.94 4.57
CA TRP A 32 -2.22 0.58 3.48
C TRP A 32 -3.64 0.38 3.97
N SER A 33 -3.80 -0.44 5.01
CA SER A 33 -5.11 -0.77 5.55
C SER A 33 -5.80 0.45 6.16
N GLN A 34 -5.04 1.37 6.75
CA GLN A 34 -5.58 2.55 7.40
C GLN A 34 -5.96 3.66 6.42
N ALA A 35 -5.19 3.84 5.35
CA ALA A 35 -5.26 5.06 4.57
C ALA A 35 -5.53 4.87 3.08
N CYS A 36 -5.32 3.70 2.54
CA CYS A 36 -5.34 3.51 1.09
C CYS A 36 -6.42 2.55 0.62
N ALA A 37 -6.68 1.50 1.40
CA ALA A 37 -7.53 0.40 0.97
C ALA A 37 -8.97 0.83 0.71
N SER A 38 -9.47 1.84 1.41
CA SER A 38 -10.87 2.26 1.23
C SER A 38 -11.16 2.75 -0.19
N CYS A 39 -10.17 3.30 -0.87
CA CYS A 39 -10.35 3.80 -2.24
C CYS A 39 -9.76 2.87 -3.29
N HIS A 40 -8.71 2.13 -2.94
CA HIS A 40 -8.00 1.29 -3.90
C HIS A 40 -8.34 -0.19 -3.77
N ALA A 41 -9.29 -0.55 -2.89
CA ALA A 41 -9.67 -1.91 -2.49
C ALA A 41 -8.57 -2.56 -1.63
N SER A 42 -8.98 -3.47 -0.78
CA SER A 42 -8.04 -4.11 0.16
C SER A 42 -6.90 -4.83 -0.54
N ASP A 43 -7.19 -5.43 -1.69
CA ASP A 43 -6.19 -6.15 -2.47
C ASP A 43 -5.51 -5.28 -3.54
N GLY A 44 -5.81 -3.99 -3.58
CA GLY A 44 -5.23 -3.07 -4.54
C GLY A 44 -5.84 -3.12 -5.93
N SER A 45 -6.93 -3.86 -6.11
CA SER A 45 -7.51 -4.03 -7.45
C SER A 45 -8.25 -2.80 -7.97
N GLY A 46 -8.51 -1.83 -7.10
CA GLY A 46 -9.15 -0.58 -7.52
C GLY A 46 -10.58 -0.48 -7.05
N GLY A 47 -11.05 0.74 -7.01
CA GLY A 47 -12.41 1.08 -6.63
C GLY A 47 -12.63 2.52 -7.04
N ARG A 48 -12.84 3.43 -6.07
CA ARG A 48 -12.87 4.85 -6.40
C ARG A 48 -11.52 5.33 -6.90
N GLY A 49 -10.43 4.76 -6.39
CA GLY A 49 -9.11 5.00 -6.92
C GLY A 49 -8.73 3.93 -7.93
N PRO A 50 -7.69 4.16 -8.71
CA PRO A 50 -7.28 3.18 -9.72
C PRO A 50 -6.67 1.94 -9.09
N SER A 51 -6.61 0.86 -9.87
CA SER A 51 -5.90 -0.34 -9.45
C SER A 51 -4.42 -0.02 -9.25
N LEU A 52 -3.84 -0.59 -8.19
CA LEU A 52 -2.40 -0.50 -7.93
C LEU A 52 -1.67 -1.80 -8.27
N LEU A 53 -2.39 -2.77 -8.83
CA LEU A 53 -1.73 -3.97 -9.32
C LEU A 53 -0.83 -3.58 -10.49
N SER A 54 0.40 -4.07 -10.48
CA SER A 54 1.41 -3.72 -11.48
C SER A 54 1.74 -2.22 -11.50
N VAL A 55 1.67 -1.57 -10.34
CA VAL A 55 1.93 -0.13 -10.24
C VAL A 55 3.33 0.23 -10.73
N VAL A 56 4.28 -0.70 -10.67
CA VAL A 56 5.64 -0.45 -11.15
C VAL A 56 5.69 -0.09 -12.64
N ASP A 57 4.71 -0.52 -13.40
CA ASP A 57 4.68 -0.21 -14.84
C ASP A 57 4.31 1.25 -15.10
N ARG A 58 3.48 1.84 -14.23
CA ARG A 58 3.08 3.24 -14.34
C ARG A 58 4.02 4.17 -13.59
N TYR A 59 4.61 3.69 -12.51
CA TYR A 59 5.54 4.43 -11.67
C TYR A 59 6.81 3.61 -11.50
N PRO A 60 7.68 3.58 -12.52
CA PRO A 60 8.93 2.83 -12.40
C PRO A 60 9.79 3.32 -11.24
N SER A 61 9.74 4.62 -10.95
CA SER A 61 10.48 5.19 -9.84
C SER A 61 9.66 5.18 -8.57
N SER A 62 10.15 4.50 -7.54
CA SER A 62 9.49 4.49 -6.24
C SER A 62 9.49 5.87 -5.60
N VAL A 63 10.51 6.69 -5.87
CA VAL A 63 10.59 8.05 -5.36
C VAL A 63 9.43 8.89 -5.88
N GLU A 64 9.10 8.75 -7.17
CA GLU A 64 7.97 9.47 -7.74
C GLU A 64 6.65 9.02 -7.13
N GLN A 65 6.52 7.73 -6.84
CA GLN A 65 5.32 7.22 -6.20
C GLN A 65 5.20 7.76 -4.77
N VAL A 66 6.31 7.84 -4.03
CA VAL A 66 6.31 8.43 -2.69
C VAL A 66 5.88 9.90 -2.76
N ARG A 67 6.38 10.66 -3.74
CA ARG A 67 5.97 12.05 -3.91
C ARG A 67 4.47 12.17 -4.13
N LEU A 68 3.92 11.32 -4.98
CA LEU A 68 2.50 11.33 -5.26
C LEU A 68 1.69 11.08 -3.99
N VAL A 69 2.05 10.08 -3.22
CA VAL A 69 1.35 9.72 -2.00
C VAL A 69 1.47 10.84 -0.97
N SER A 70 2.64 11.47 -0.89
CA SER A 70 2.88 12.57 0.04
C SER A 70 2.04 13.81 -0.31
N SER A 71 2.00 14.17 -1.58
CA SER A 71 1.35 15.41 -2.04
C SER A 71 -0.12 15.23 -2.38
N GLY A 72 -0.52 14.04 -2.78
CA GLY A 72 -1.86 13.77 -3.28
C GLY A 72 -2.01 14.15 -4.75
N ARG A 73 -3.14 13.78 -5.33
CA ARG A 73 -3.41 14.09 -6.73
C ARG A 73 -4.91 14.00 -6.98
N GLY A 74 -5.50 15.07 -7.51
CA GLY A 74 -6.93 15.10 -7.78
C GLY A 74 -7.71 14.90 -6.50
N SER A 75 -8.62 13.94 -6.48
CA SER A 75 -9.40 13.64 -5.29
C SER A 75 -8.66 12.76 -4.28
N MET A 76 -7.47 12.26 -4.63
CA MET A 76 -6.65 11.53 -3.69
C MET A 76 -5.95 12.51 -2.75
N PRO A 77 -6.16 12.41 -1.44
CA PRO A 77 -5.49 13.32 -0.51
C PRO A 77 -4.00 13.02 -0.40
N GLY A 78 -3.24 14.01 0.03
CA GLY A 78 -1.84 13.81 0.35
C GLY A 78 -1.68 13.35 1.78
N PHE A 79 -0.71 12.50 2.03
CA PHE A 79 -0.51 11.90 3.34
C PHE A 79 0.79 12.36 4.02
N GLY A 80 1.49 13.33 3.44
CA GLY A 80 2.76 13.80 3.97
C GLY A 80 2.68 14.41 5.36
N ASN A 81 1.50 14.86 5.79
CA ASN A 81 1.30 15.41 7.13
C ASN A 81 0.80 14.37 8.12
N ARG A 82 0.43 13.17 7.66
CA ARG A 82 -0.12 12.12 8.53
C ARG A 82 0.88 11.03 8.83
N TYR A 83 1.81 10.79 7.93
CA TYR A 83 2.76 9.70 8.04
C TYR A 83 4.17 10.22 7.79
N SER A 84 5.15 9.61 8.42
CA SER A 84 6.54 9.94 8.20
C SER A 84 7.00 9.50 6.80
N VAL A 85 8.14 10.02 6.36
CA VAL A 85 8.72 9.58 5.09
C VAL A 85 8.94 8.09 5.09
N GLU A 86 9.44 7.53 6.21
CA GLU A 86 9.67 6.10 6.31
C GLU A 86 8.38 5.30 6.17
N GLU A 87 7.29 5.80 6.74
CA GLU A 87 5.99 5.13 6.63
C GLU A 87 5.44 5.21 5.21
N LEU A 88 5.65 6.34 4.53
CA LEU A 88 5.23 6.48 3.13
C LEU A 88 6.07 5.58 2.23
N GLU A 89 7.38 5.50 2.47
CA GLU A 89 8.22 4.57 1.74
C GLU A 89 7.80 3.13 1.97
N ALA A 90 7.41 2.81 3.19
CA ALA A 90 6.96 1.47 3.54
C ALA A 90 5.68 1.10 2.79
N VAL A 91 4.69 1.99 2.75
CA VAL A 91 3.45 1.67 2.05
C VAL A 91 3.66 1.59 0.53
N VAL A 92 4.54 2.42 -0.01
CA VAL A 92 4.89 2.34 -1.43
C VAL A 92 5.54 0.99 -1.73
N ARG A 93 6.47 0.55 -0.90
CA ARG A 93 7.06 -0.78 -1.05
C ARG A 93 5.99 -1.88 -0.99
N TYR A 94 5.05 -1.75 -0.06
CA TYR A 94 3.97 -2.71 0.05
C TYR A 94 3.18 -2.82 -1.25
N THR A 95 2.83 -1.70 -1.87
CA THR A 95 2.09 -1.74 -3.13
C THR A 95 2.90 -2.37 -4.27
N ARG A 96 4.21 -2.23 -4.24
CA ARG A 96 5.07 -2.68 -5.32
C ARG A 96 5.53 -4.13 -5.15
N GLU A 97 5.63 -4.60 -3.91
CA GLU A 97 6.23 -5.90 -3.60
C GLU A 97 5.21 -6.94 -3.16
N VAL A 98 4.07 -6.54 -2.62
CA VAL A 98 3.09 -7.46 -2.04
C VAL A 98 1.79 -7.51 -2.84
N LEU A 99 1.29 -6.37 -3.30
CA LEU A 99 0.03 -6.32 -4.06
C LEU A 99 0.13 -6.89 -5.47
#